data_e62beaafd2376e4573cac8c2fadb31b3
#
_entry.id   e62beaafd2376e4573cac8c2fadb31b3
#
_cell.length_a   1.000
_cell.length_b   1.000
_cell.length_c   1.000
_cell.angle_alpha   90.00
_cell.angle_beta   90.00
_cell.angle_gamma   90.00
#
_symmetry.space_group_name_H-M   'P 1'
#
loop_
_entity.id
_entity.type
_entity.pdbx_description
1 polymer ?
#
loop_
_entity_poly.entity_id
_entity_poly.type
_entity_poly.pdbx_seq_one_letter_code
_entity_poly.pdbx_strand_id
1 'polypeptide(L)'
;FADEKKCHPVLIGKTTPKGTFSMNIYKTDKAGYGGDVIGFKQEKDFLFALHRVWTLKPSERRMERIASPVVSDRIITNGCINVTNDVYNKLKTYFVLEVI
;
A
#
# COMPACT_ATOMS: atom_id res chain seq x y z
N PHE A 1 -5.84 10.78 -4.29
CA PHE A 1 -6.81 10.49 -5.37
C PHE A 1 -6.96 11.70 -6.27
N ALA A 2 -6.74 11.55 -7.57
CA ALA A 2 -6.74 12.68 -8.50
C ALA A 2 -8.11 13.37 -8.62
N ASP A 3 -9.19 12.61 -8.51
CA ASP A 3 -10.56 13.14 -8.62
C ASP A 3 -11.10 13.73 -7.32
N GLU A 4 -10.43 13.54 -6.20
CA GLU A 4 -10.91 13.99 -4.90
C GLU A 4 -10.13 15.17 -4.34
N LYS A 5 -8.95 15.45 -4.87
CA LYS A 5 -8.02 16.45 -4.34
C LYS A 5 -7.71 16.26 -2.86
N LYS A 6 -7.77 14.99 -2.40
CA LYS A 6 -7.43 14.61 -1.03
C LYS A 6 -6.16 13.79 -1.02
N CYS A 7 -5.34 14.00 0.01
CA CYS A 7 -4.16 13.18 0.27
C CYS A 7 -4.42 12.28 1.47
N HIS A 8 -3.98 11.03 1.37
CA HIS A 8 -4.11 10.07 2.46
C HIS A 8 -2.72 9.55 2.84
N PRO A 9 -2.43 9.38 4.14
CA PRO A 9 -1.14 8.84 4.56
C PRO A 9 -1.03 7.37 4.18
N VAL A 10 0.19 6.96 3.78
CA VAL A 10 0.48 5.58 3.41
C VAL A 10 1.83 5.16 4.00
N LEU A 11 2.03 3.85 4.15
CA LEU A 11 3.34 3.30 4.46
C LEU A 11 3.97 2.82 3.16
N ILE A 12 5.24 3.17 2.97
CA ILE A 12 6.00 2.79 1.77
C ILE A 12 7.34 2.19 2.17
N GLY A 13 8.11 1.72 1.18
CA GLY A 13 9.48 1.29 1.35
C GLY A 13 10.43 2.12 0.50
N LYS A 14 11.72 2.06 0.81
CA LYS A 14 12.75 2.75 0.02
C LYS A 14 12.81 2.23 -1.41
N THR A 15 12.38 0.99 -1.62
CA THR A 15 12.41 0.33 -2.94
C THR A 15 11.08 0.39 -3.67
N THR A 16 10.08 1.11 -3.15
CA THR A 16 8.79 1.28 -3.84
C THR A 16 9.05 1.87 -5.22
N PRO A 17 8.66 1.18 -6.30
CA PRO A 17 8.99 1.64 -7.66
C PRO A 17 8.22 2.90 -8.02
N LYS A 18 8.87 3.79 -8.77
CA LYS A 18 8.27 5.01 -9.28
C LYS A 18 7.79 4.78 -10.70
N GLY A 19 6.74 5.49 -11.10
CA GLY A 19 6.19 5.41 -12.43
C GLY A 19 4.67 5.28 -12.44
N THR A 20 4.12 4.98 -13.61
CA THR A 20 2.68 4.80 -13.81
C THR A 20 2.41 3.32 -14.04
N PHE A 21 1.50 2.74 -13.27
CA PHE A 21 1.24 1.31 -13.26
C PHE A 21 -0.26 1.03 -13.37
N SER A 22 -0.61 -0.05 -14.08
CA SER A 22 -1.96 -0.60 -14.05
C SER A 22 -2.15 -1.40 -12.76
N MET A 23 -3.33 -1.31 -12.15
CA MET A 23 -3.64 -2.00 -10.92
C MET A 23 -4.59 -3.17 -11.16
N ASN A 24 -4.29 -4.31 -10.53
CA ASN A 24 -5.12 -5.51 -10.60
C ASN A 24 -5.31 -6.09 -9.20
N ILE A 25 -6.52 -6.59 -8.92
CA ILE A 25 -6.84 -7.19 -7.64
C ILE A 25 -6.43 -8.66 -7.65
N TYR A 26 -5.64 -9.06 -6.65
CA TYR A 26 -5.22 -10.46 -6.45
C TYR A 26 -5.73 -10.95 -5.11
N LYS A 27 -6.32 -12.12 -5.08
CA LYS A 27 -6.73 -12.75 -3.84
C LYS A 27 -5.53 -13.40 -3.16
N THR A 28 -5.51 -13.36 -1.83
CA THR A 28 -4.44 -13.98 -1.04
C THR A 28 -5.02 -14.63 0.21
N ASP A 29 -4.41 -15.73 0.65
CA ASP A 29 -4.74 -16.40 1.90
C ASP A 29 -3.85 -15.95 3.06
N LYS A 30 -2.92 -15.03 2.82
CA LYS A 30 -2.08 -14.49 3.88
C LYS A 30 -2.91 -13.63 4.84
N ALA A 31 -2.95 -14.04 6.10
CA ALA A 31 -3.81 -13.44 7.11
C ALA A 31 -3.64 -11.93 7.29
N GLY A 32 -2.41 -11.42 7.17
CA GLY A 32 -2.13 -10.00 7.38
C GLY A 32 -2.68 -9.06 6.32
N TYR A 33 -3.14 -9.58 5.17
CA TYR A 33 -3.59 -8.75 4.06
C TYR A 33 -5.11 -8.60 3.96
N GLY A 34 -5.87 -9.34 4.76
CA GLY A 34 -7.33 -9.21 4.79
C GLY A 34 -8.04 -9.81 3.58
N GLY A 35 -7.43 -10.74 2.86
CA GLY A 35 -8.05 -11.53 1.80
C GLY A 35 -7.68 -11.15 0.37
N ASP A 36 -7.25 -9.92 0.12
CA ASP A 36 -6.82 -9.49 -1.21
C ASP A 36 -5.79 -8.36 -1.15
N VAL A 37 -5.10 -8.15 -2.27
CA VAL A 37 -4.16 -7.04 -2.46
C VAL A 37 -4.35 -6.48 -3.86
N ILE A 38 -3.94 -5.22 -4.06
CA ILE A 38 -3.98 -4.58 -5.38
C ILE A 38 -2.56 -4.53 -5.92
N GLY A 39 -2.22 -5.46 -6.83
CA GLY A 39 -0.90 -5.52 -7.43
C GLY A 39 -0.71 -4.46 -8.50
N PHE A 40 0.46 -3.84 -8.56
CA PHE A 40 0.77 -2.84 -9.57
C PHE A 40 2.09 -3.07 -10.32
N LYS A 41 2.97 -3.93 -9.82
CA LYS A 41 4.20 -4.30 -10.53
C LYS A 41 4.67 -5.68 -10.11
N GLN A 42 4.93 -6.55 -11.08
CA GLN A 42 5.47 -7.89 -10.86
C GLN A 42 6.94 -7.92 -11.28
N GLU A 43 7.85 -8.30 -10.39
CA GLU A 43 9.26 -8.53 -10.69
C GLU A 43 9.64 -9.93 -10.21
N LYS A 44 10.04 -10.81 -11.12
CA LYS A 44 10.44 -12.20 -10.83
C LYS A 44 9.54 -12.83 -9.76
N ASP A 45 10.04 -12.93 -8.53
CA ASP A 45 9.36 -13.58 -7.42
C ASP A 45 8.63 -12.60 -6.49
N PHE A 46 8.59 -11.31 -6.82
CA PHE A 46 8.00 -10.29 -5.96
C PHE A 46 6.90 -9.50 -6.65
N LEU A 47 5.74 -9.40 -5.99
CA LEU A 47 4.64 -8.56 -6.44
C LEU A 47 4.59 -7.30 -5.57
N PHE A 48 4.84 -6.13 -6.19
CA PHE A 48 4.60 -4.86 -5.54
C PHE A 48 3.11 -4.58 -5.52
N ALA A 49 2.56 -4.33 -4.34
CA ALA A 49 1.12 -4.22 -4.17
C ALA A 49 0.73 -3.14 -3.16
N LEU A 50 -0.49 -2.62 -3.35
CA LEU A 50 -1.18 -1.84 -2.34
C LEU A 50 -1.95 -2.83 -1.48
N HIS A 51 -1.85 -2.72 -0.16
CA HIS A 51 -2.60 -3.58 0.73
C HIS A 51 -2.93 -2.87 2.05
N ARG A 52 -3.87 -3.46 2.79
CA ARG A 52 -4.23 -2.96 4.10
C ARG A 52 -3.02 -3.01 5.03
N VAL A 53 -2.99 -2.15 6.03
CA VAL A 53 -1.87 -2.09 6.98
C VAL A 53 -1.64 -3.48 7.59
N TRP A 54 -0.38 -3.94 7.53
CA TRP A 54 0.02 -5.22 8.11
C TRP A 54 0.07 -5.09 9.63
N THR A 55 -0.73 -5.87 10.34
CA THR A 55 -0.83 -5.80 11.81
C THR A 55 -0.39 -7.07 12.53
N LEU A 56 0.04 -8.10 11.80
CA LEU A 56 0.47 -9.37 12.40
C LEU A 56 1.80 -9.27 13.15
N LYS A 57 2.52 -8.17 12.99
CA LYS A 57 3.76 -7.91 13.71
C LYS A 57 3.62 -6.60 14.48
N PRO A 58 2.99 -6.62 15.67
CA PRO A 58 2.67 -5.39 16.42
C PRO A 58 3.89 -4.54 16.77
N SER A 59 5.07 -5.16 16.90
CA SER A 59 6.33 -4.43 17.17
C SER A 59 6.69 -3.43 16.08
N GLU A 60 6.16 -3.57 14.86
CA GLU A 60 6.38 -2.62 13.78
C GLU A 60 5.53 -1.36 13.93
N ARG A 61 4.48 -1.40 14.74
CA ARG A 61 3.63 -0.24 15.06
C ARG A 61 3.12 0.47 13.80
N ARG A 62 2.71 -0.28 12.79
CA ARG A 62 2.34 0.30 11.48
C ARG A 62 1.14 1.22 11.54
N MET A 63 0.13 0.94 12.38
CA MET A 63 -1.03 1.82 12.53
C MET A 63 -0.64 3.17 13.14
N GLU A 64 0.30 3.18 14.07
CA GLU A 64 0.81 4.43 14.65
C GLU A 64 1.67 5.19 13.63
N ARG A 65 2.48 4.47 12.86
CA ARG A 65 3.37 5.07 11.86
C ARG A 65 2.60 5.74 10.74
N ILE A 66 1.50 5.14 10.26
CA ILE A 66 0.70 5.72 9.19
C ILE A 66 0.03 7.03 9.63
N ALA A 67 -0.22 7.19 10.92
CA ALA A 67 -0.79 8.41 11.48
C ALA A 67 0.26 9.48 11.81
N SER A 68 1.55 9.16 11.69
CA SER A 68 2.62 10.09 12.03
C SER A 68 2.77 11.21 10.99
N PRO A 69 2.98 12.47 11.41
CA PRO A 69 3.31 13.56 10.48
C PRO A 69 4.75 13.50 9.97
N VAL A 70 5.60 12.65 10.57
CA VAL A 70 7.01 12.52 10.18
C VAL A 70 7.14 11.52 9.03
N VAL A 71 7.67 11.97 7.88
CA VAL A 71 7.76 11.13 6.68
C VAL A 71 8.58 9.85 6.92
N SER A 72 9.71 9.96 7.62
CA SER A 72 10.56 8.79 7.88
C SER A 72 9.87 7.68 8.68
N ASP A 73 8.87 8.02 9.50
CA ASP A 73 8.10 7.02 10.25
C ASP A 73 7.23 6.16 9.33
N ARG A 74 6.92 6.65 8.13
CA ARG A 74 6.08 5.96 7.15
C ARG A 74 6.88 5.16 6.11
N ILE A 75 8.20 5.12 6.22
CA ILE A 75 9.07 4.35 5.32
C ILE A 75 9.52 3.08 6.04
N ILE A 76 8.76 2.00 5.88
CA ILE A 76 9.00 0.77 6.65
C ILE A 76 8.84 -0.52 5.83
N THR A 77 8.16 -0.47 4.68
CA THR A 77 7.85 -1.69 3.92
C THR A 77 9.00 -2.13 3.02
N ASN A 78 8.87 -3.34 2.44
CA ASN A 78 9.82 -3.86 1.46
C ASN A 78 9.47 -3.44 0.02
N GLY A 79 8.71 -2.36 -0.12
CA GLY A 79 8.32 -1.82 -1.42
C GLY A 79 6.81 -1.77 -1.65
N CYS A 80 6.02 -2.55 -0.92
CA CYS A 80 4.57 -2.47 -0.99
C CYS A 80 4.06 -1.19 -0.34
N ILE A 81 2.88 -0.73 -0.76
CA ILE A 81 2.24 0.46 -0.21
C ILE A 81 1.12 0.02 0.73
N ASN A 82 1.22 0.39 2.00
CA ASN A 82 0.19 0.09 3.00
C ASN A 82 -0.76 1.29 3.11
N VAL A 83 -2.05 1.02 3.12
CA VAL A 83 -3.10 2.03 3.25
C VAL A 83 -4.10 1.60 4.33
N THR A 84 -4.88 2.56 4.85
CA THR A 84 -5.95 2.23 5.78
C THR A 84 -7.07 1.46 5.06
N ASN A 85 -7.94 0.76 5.82
CA ASN A 85 -8.98 -0.07 5.23
C ASN A 85 -9.95 0.71 4.34
N ASP A 86 -10.35 1.89 4.77
CA ASP A 86 -11.26 2.74 4.01
C ASP A 86 -10.61 3.25 2.70
N VAL A 87 -9.33 3.62 2.75
CA VAL A 87 -8.57 4.01 1.56
C VAL A 87 -8.43 2.82 0.61
N TYR A 88 -8.16 1.63 1.14
CA TYR A 88 -8.04 0.42 0.34
C TYR A 88 -9.35 0.12 -0.42
N ASN A 89 -10.48 0.18 0.26
CA ASN A 89 -11.77 -0.08 -0.36
C ASN A 89 -12.07 0.90 -1.48
N LYS A 90 -11.64 2.14 -1.33
CA LYS A 90 -11.80 3.16 -2.37
C LYS A 90 -10.88 2.90 -3.56
N LEU A 91 -9.64 2.49 -3.32
CA LEU A 91 -8.67 2.18 -4.37
C LEU A 91 -9.12 1.04 -5.28
N LYS A 92 -9.97 0.15 -4.82
CA LYS A 92 -10.51 -0.94 -5.64
C LYS A 92 -11.29 -0.44 -6.86
N THR A 93 -11.71 0.80 -6.86
CA THR A 93 -12.46 1.41 -7.97
C THR A 93 -11.57 2.08 -9.00
N TYR A 94 -10.26 2.13 -8.78
CA TYR A 94 -9.30 2.76 -9.68
C TYR A 94 -8.51 1.71 -10.45
N PHE A 95 -7.97 2.09 -11.62
CA PHE A 95 -7.24 1.18 -12.50
C PHE A 95 -5.77 1.55 -12.70
N VAL A 96 -5.39 2.77 -12.37
CA VAL A 96 -4.04 3.28 -12.61
C VAL A 96 -3.46 3.91 -11.35
N LEU A 97 -2.20 3.59 -11.07
CA LEU A 97 -1.42 4.14 -9.97
C LEU A 97 -0.22 4.89 -10.53
N GLU A 98 -0.01 6.11 -10.06
CA GLU A 98 1.21 6.86 -10.35
C GLU A 98 2.00 7.04 -9.06
N VAL A 99 3.27 6.63 -9.08
CA VAL A 99 4.21 6.80 -7.97
C VAL A 99 5.27 7.79 -8.41
N ILE A 100 5.33 8.91 -7.74
CA ILE A 100 6.21 10.01 -8.09
C ILE A 100 7.57 9.90 -7.40
#